data_b1e52b72256f6d78ba1fee8042ac5c3f
#
_entry.id   b1e52b72256f6d78ba1fee8042ac5c3f
#
_cell.length_a   1.000
_cell.length_b   1.000
_cell.length_c   1.000
_cell.angle_alpha   90.00
_cell.angle_beta   90.00
_cell.angle_gamma   90.00
#
_symmetry.space_group_name_H-M   'P 1'
#
loop_
_entity.id
_entity.type
_entity.pdbx_description
1 polymer ?
#
loop_
_entity_poly.entity_id
_entity_poly.type
_entity_poly.pdbx_seq_one_letter_code
_entity_poly.pdbx_strand_id
1 'polypeptide(L)'
;ILFVFFFSCVGLYLTWSRPMPAFSSIYQLVAISIEAVLIIWFALLALRFAILRKIGDHQKWALRLFIVGSGVWSLRIGYMVWFFLEGVFDFKWKPFFDVWSYGSFLIPLVVLELFFLSKSKPKLKMPLACIILFFTLLMALGVFLATKAMWLPRIQKVI
;
A
#
# COMPACT_ATOMS: atom_id res chain seq x y z
N ILE A 1 -9.85 15.07 -5.60
CA ILE A 1 -8.45 15.33 -5.97
C ILE A 1 -7.85 16.41 -5.05
N LEU A 2 -8.51 17.55 -4.79
CA LEU A 2 -8.02 18.59 -3.87
C LEU A 2 -7.75 18.03 -2.47
N PHE A 3 -8.65 17.21 -1.93
CA PHE A 3 -8.45 16.55 -0.63
C PHE A 3 -7.22 15.63 -0.62
N VAL A 4 -7.02 14.83 -1.67
CA VAL A 4 -5.86 13.94 -1.80
C VAL A 4 -4.56 14.75 -1.79
N PHE A 5 -4.51 15.84 -2.57
CA PHE A 5 -3.37 16.74 -2.60
C PHE A 5 -3.09 17.36 -1.22
N PHE A 6 -4.12 17.91 -0.58
CA PHE A 6 -4.00 18.52 0.74
C PHE A 6 -3.49 17.52 1.79
N PHE A 7 -4.10 16.34 1.88
CA PHE A 7 -3.67 15.31 2.83
C PHE A 7 -2.26 14.79 2.58
N SER A 8 -1.83 14.68 1.31
CA SER A 8 -0.46 14.26 0.98
C SER A 8 0.56 15.31 1.40
N CYS A 9 0.27 16.60 1.19
CA CYS A 9 1.14 17.71 1.62
C CYS A 9 1.23 17.78 3.16
N VAL A 10 0.08 17.71 3.84
CA VAL A 10 0.03 17.68 5.31
C VAL A 10 0.74 16.44 5.85
N GLY A 11 0.55 15.28 5.23
CA GLY A 11 1.24 14.05 5.59
C GLY A 11 2.76 14.17 5.48
N LEU A 12 3.27 14.74 4.39
CA LEU A 12 4.70 15.03 4.21
C LEU A 12 5.22 15.97 5.29
N TYR A 13 4.53 17.08 5.53
CA TYR A 13 4.92 18.03 6.56
C TYR A 13 5.01 17.35 7.94
N LEU A 14 3.98 16.58 8.33
CA LEU A 14 3.95 15.88 9.61
C LEU A 14 5.03 14.79 9.72
N THR A 15 5.38 14.15 8.62
CA THR A 15 6.43 13.11 8.58
C THR A 15 7.80 13.68 8.95
N TRP A 16 8.12 14.89 8.48
CA TRP A 16 9.41 15.53 8.70
C TRP A 16 9.45 16.49 9.89
N SER A 17 8.31 17.01 10.37
CA SER A 17 8.23 17.94 11.50
C SER A 17 8.19 17.26 12.87
N ARG A 18 7.86 15.95 12.93
CA ARG A 18 7.79 15.22 14.19
C ARG A 18 9.10 14.50 14.50
N PRO A 19 9.50 14.42 15.79
CA PRO A 19 10.63 13.60 16.18
C PRO A 19 10.36 12.13 15.80
N MET A 20 11.41 11.46 15.30
CA MET A 20 11.29 10.05 14.90
C MET A 20 10.93 9.19 16.12
N PRO A 21 9.86 8.37 16.04
CA PRO A 21 9.61 7.34 17.03
C PRO A 21 10.79 6.36 17.11
N ALA A 22 11.04 5.79 18.28
CA ALA A 22 12.18 4.89 18.51
C ALA A 22 12.21 3.65 17.59
N PHE A 23 11.07 3.25 17.02
CA PHE A 23 10.92 2.11 16.12
C PHE A 23 10.89 2.50 14.62
N SER A 24 10.91 3.79 14.27
CA SER A 24 11.00 4.22 12.88
C SER A 24 12.45 4.37 12.40
N SER A 25 12.64 4.21 11.10
CA SER A 25 13.93 4.40 10.45
C SER A 25 13.85 5.50 9.40
N ILE A 26 15.00 6.03 9.01
CA ILE A 26 15.11 6.99 7.90
C ILE A 26 14.56 6.38 6.61
N TYR A 27 14.72 5.07 6.39
CA TYR A 27 14.21 4.36 5.22
C TYR A 27 12.69 4.43 5.14
N GLN A 28 11.99 4.33 6.28
CA GLN A 28 10.55 4.50 6.35
C GLN A 28 10.11 5.94 6.00
N LEU A 29 10.81 6.96 6.51
CA LEU A 29 10.51 8.36 6.17
C LEU A 29 10.64 8.60 4.67
N VAL A 30 11.70 8.06 4.06
CA VAL A 30 11.91 8.14 2.61
C VAL A 30 10.80 7.40 1.85
N ALA A 31 10.41 6.19 2.30
CA ALA A 31 9.33 5.42 1.68
C ALA A 31 7.99 6.18 1.69
N ILE A 32 7.60 6.75 2.84
CA ILE A 32 6.39 7.57 2.97
C ILE A 32 6.46 8.82 2.08
N SER A 33 7.64 9.45 1.98
CA SER A 33 7.83 10.62 1.11
C SER A 33 7.67 10.26 -0.37
N ILE A 34 8.23 9.14 -0.81
CA ILE A 34 8.07 8.64 -2.18
C ILE A 34 6.60 8.32 -2.45
N GLU A 35 5.92 7.63 -1.53
CA GLU A 35 4.49 7.30 -1.65
C GLU A 35 3.65 8.58 -1.80
N ALA A 36 3.87 9.60 -0.97
CA ALA A 36 3.15 10.87 -1.03
C ALA A 36 3.39 11.60 -2.36
N VAL A 37 4.62 11.63 -2.86
CA VAL A 37 4.95 12.22 -4.17
C VAL A 37 4.25 11.47 -5.30
N LEU A 38 4.23 10.12 -5.27
CA LEU A 38 3.52 9.31 -6.26
C LEU A 38 2.01 9.57 -6.23
N ILE A 39 1.42 9.70 -5.04
CA ILE A 39 -0.01 10.04 -4.88
C ILE A 39 -0.31 11.38 -5.55
N ILE A 40 0.48 12.42 -5.27
CA ILE A 40 0.32 13.74 -5.88
C ILE A 40 0.46 13.65 -7.41
N TRP A 41 1.50 12.98 -7.89
CA TRP A 41 1.76 12.82 -9.31
C TRP A 41 0.62 12.12 -10.05
N PHE A 42 0.15 10.99 -9.53
CA PHE A 42 -0.93 10.23 -10.14
C PHE A 42 -2.28 10.96 -10.06
N ALA A 43 -2.53 11.71 -8.98
CA ALA A 43 -3.70 12.56 -8.86
C ALA A 43 -3.74 13.66 -9.93
N LEU A 44 -2.61 14.32 -10.18
CA LEU A 44 -2.49 15.35 -11.21
C LEU A 44 -2.70 14.78 -12.62
N LEU A 45 -2.12 13.60 -12.90
CA LEU A 45 -2.32 12.93 -14.19
C LEU A 45 -3.76 12.46 -14.38
N ALA A 46 -4.36 11.87 -13.34
CA ALA A 46 -5.78 11.47 -13.40
C ALA A 46 -6.68 12.68 -13.65
N LEU A 47 -6.43 13.82 -12.99
CA LEU A 47 -7.17 15.06 -13.22
C LEU A 47 -6.98 15.58 -14.65
N ARG A 48 -5.73 15.64 -15.11
CA ARG A 48 -5.43 16.09 -16.48
C ARG A 48 -6.19 15.30 -17.53
N PHE A 49 -6.18 13.96 -17.45
CA PHE A 49 -6.89 13.11 -18.41
C PHE A 49 -8.42 13.18 -18.25
N ALA A 50 -8.94 13.46 -17.07
CA ALA A 50 -10.36 13.74 -16.86
C ALA A 50 -10.79 15.03 -17.59
N ILE A 51 -10.02 16.11 -17.43
CA ILE A 51 -10.29 17.41 -18.11
C ILE A 51 -10.22 17.25 -19.63
N LEU A 52 -9.25 16.47 -20.14
CA LEU A 52 -9.11 16.17 -21.56
C LEU A 52 -10.16 15.18 -22.09
N ARG A 53 -11.10 14.72 -21.25
CA ARG A 53 -12.14 13.71 -21.56
C ARG A 53 -11.59 12.39 -22.11
N LYS A 54 -10.33 12.06 -21.84
CA LYS A 54 -9.69 10.78 -22.19
C LYS A 54 -9.97 9.73 -21.12
N ILE A 55 -11.21 9.21 -21.10
CA ILE A 55 -11.73 8.32 -20.04
C ILE A 55 -10.83 7.10 -19.81
N GLY A 56 -10.34 6.45 -20.88
CA GLY A 56 -9.50 5.25 -20.76
C GLY A 56 -8.16 5.51 -20.07
N ASP A 57 -7.52 6.65 -20.33
CA ASP A 57 -6.27 7.01 -19.65
C ASP A 57 -6.53 7.53 -18.24
N HIS A 58 -7.62 8.27 -18.04
CA HIS A 58 -8.07 8.65 -16.71
C HIS A 58 -8.26 7.44 -15.79
N GLN A 59 -8.94 6.40 -16.25
CA GLN A 59 -9.15 5.16 -15.46
C GLN A 59 -7.83 4.49 -15.07
N LYS A 60 -6.85 4.42 -15.98
CA LYS A 60 -5.53 3.84 -15.67
C LYS A 60 -4.80 4.61 -14.58
N TRP A 61 -4.80 5.95 -14.63
CA TRP A 61 -4.16 6.79 -13.64
C TRP A 61 -4.92 6.81 -12.31
N ALA A 62 -6.24 6.78 -12.34
CA ALA A 62 -7.06 6.65 -11.14
C ALA A 62 -6.83 5.31 -10.42
N LEU A 63 -6.65 4.20 -11.15
CA LEU A 63 -6.29 2.91 -10.57
C LEU A 63 -4.90 2.93 -9.91
N ARG A 64 -3.89 3.55 -10.56
CA ARG A 64 -2.56 3.73 -9.95
C ARG A 64 -2.63 4.55 -8.68
N LEU A 65 -3.38 5.65 -8.70
CA LEU A 65 -3.62 6.49 -7.53
C LEU A 65 -4.26 5.69 -6.39
N PHE A 66 -5.29 4.92 -6.68
CA PHE A 66 -5.98 4.09 -5.69
C PHE A 66 -5.05 3.03 -5.08
N ILE A 67 -4.26 2.35 -5.91
CA ILE A 67 -3.32 1.32 -5.45
C ILE A 67 -2.25 1.92 -4.53
N VAL A 68 -1.61 3.03 -4.92
CA VAL A 68 -0.60 3.67 -4.08
C VAL A 68 -1.23 4.24 -2.82
N GLY A 69 -2.37 4.90 -2.91
CA GLY A 69 -3.09 5.43 -1.73
C GLY A 69 -3.57 4.36 -0.75
N SER A 70 -3.70 3.11 -1.20
CA SER A 70 -3.98 1.96 -0.33
C SER A 70 -2.73 1.36 0.34
N GLY A 71 -1.54 1.87 0.08
CA GLY A 71 -0.26 1.38 0.61
C GLY A 71 -0.24 1.34 2.14
N VAL A 72 -0.85 2.32 2.82
CA VAL A 72 -0.97 2.34 4.29
C VAL A 72 -1.74 1.12 4.83
N TRP A 73 -2.78 0.66 4.12
CA TRP A 73 -3.50 -0.56 4.50
C TRP A 73 -2.64 -1.80 4.28
N SER A 74 -1.97 -1.90 3.14
CA SER A 74 -1.03 -2.98 2.81
C SER A 74 0.10 -3.05 3.84
N LEU A 75 0.63 -1.89 4.27
CA LEU A 75 1.65 -1.79 5.31
C LEU A 75 1.18 -2.41 6.62
N ARG A 76 -0.01 -2.04 7.11
CA ARG A 76 -0.58 -2.54 8.36
C ARG A 76 -0.85 -4.04 8.31
N ILE A 77 -1.38 -4.53 7.20
CA ILE A 77 -1.65 -5.97 7.01
C ILE A 77 -0.34 -6.75 7.01
N GLY A 78 0.70 -6.27 6.34
CA GLY A 78 2.01 -6.91 6.35
C GLY A 78 2.62 -6.99 7.76
N TYR A 79 2.39 -5.98 8.61
CA TYR A 79 2.80 -6.05 10.02
C TYR A 79 2.08 -7.15 10.78
N MET A 80 0.78 -7.33 10.56
CA MET A 80 0.03 -8.39 11.22
C MET A 80 0.48 -9.78 10.78
N VAL A 81 0.74 -9.95 9.49
CA VAL A 81 1.31 -11.19 8.96
C VAL A 81 2.69 -11.44 9.56
N TRP A 82 3.53 -10.39 9.65
CA TRP A 82 4.86 -10.52 10.24
C TRP A 82 4.79 -10.93 11.72
N PHE A 83 3.98 -10.27 12.56
CA PHE A 83 3.79 -10.65 13.97
C PHE A 83 3.35 -12.10 14.15
N PHE A 84 2.55 -12.61 13.23
CA PHE A 84 2.17 -14.03 13.24
C PHE A 84 3.35 -14.94 12.88
N LEU A 85 4.16 -14.55 11.90
CA LEU A 85 5.31 -15.30 11.43
C LEU A 85 6.51 -15.24 12.39
N GLU A 86 6.67 -14.15 13.15
CA GLU A 86 7.72 -14.00 14.17
C GLU A 86 7.64 -15.11 15.23
N GLY A 87 6.42 -15.55 15.58
CA GLY A 87 6.23 -16.71 16.48
C GLY A 87 6.63 -18.05 15.88
N VAL A 88 6.85 -18.14 14.56
CA VAL A 88 7.21 -19.36 13.84
C VAL A 88 8.66 -19.30 13.33
N PHE A 89 9.13 -18.13 12.96
CA PHE A 89 10.46 -17.87 12.38
C PHE A 89 11.14 -16.74 13.14
N ASP A 90 12.43 -16.91 13.43
CA ASP A 90 13.25 -15.89 14.12
C ASP A 90 13.68 -14.76 13.14
N PHE A 91 12.69 -14.03 12.61
CA PHE A 91 12.92 -12.89 11.74
C PHE A 91 13.07 -11.60 12.52
N LYS A 92 14.16 -10.87 12.28
CA LYS A 92 14.38 -9.56 12.91
C LYS A 92 13.38 -8.53 12.35
N TRP A 93 12.66 -7.83 13.23
CA TRP A 93 11.66 -6.81 12.90
C TRP A 93 12.17 -5.69 12.01
N LYS A 94 13.31 -5.08 12.39
CA LYS A 94 13.78 -3.85 11.74
C LYS A 94 14.04 -3.99 10.24
N PRO A 95 14.81 -4.98 9.74
CA PRO A 95 15.03 -5.12 8.30
C PRO A 95 13.74 -5.46 7.54
N PHE A 96 12.82 -6.24 8.12
CA PHE A 96 11.53 -6.49 7.51
C PHE A 96 10.73 -5.20 7.35
N PHE A 97 10.67 -4.38 8.40
CA PHE A 97 9.93 -3.13 8.42
C PHE A 97 10.43 -2.15 7.36
N ASP A 98 11.75 -2.00 7.23
CA ASP A 98 12.37 -1.11 6.24
C ASP A 98 12.03 -1.55 4.81
N VAL A 99 12.17 -2.83 4.49
CA VAL A 99 11.86 -3.38 3.16
C VAL A 99 10.36 -3.32 2.87
N TRP A 100 9.52 -3.69 3.85
CA TRP A 100 8.08 -3.73 3.66
C TRP A 100 7.46 -2.33 3.51
N SER A 101 8.08 -1.30 4.06
CA SER A 101 7.65 0.09 3.87
C SER A 101 7.63 0.49 2.38
N TYR A 102 8.58 0.00 1.58
CA TYR A 102 8.56 0.15 0.11
C TYR A 102 7.66 -0.88 -0.56
N GLY A 103 7.70 -2.13 -0.11
CA GLY A 103 6.92 -3.24 -0.68
C GLY A 103 5.41 -2.99 -0.63
N SER A 104 4.92 -2.33 0.41
CA SER A 104 3.49 -2.11 0.65
C SER A 104 2.76 -1.38 -0.48
N PHE A 105 3.41 -0.46 -1.19
CA PHE A 105 2.84 0.26 -2.33
C PHE A 105 3.46 -0.14 -3.67
N LEU A 106 4.77 -0.48 -3.71
CA LEU A 106 5.43 -0.85 -4.96
C LEU A 106 4.96 -2.21 -5.49
N ILE A 107 4.81 -3.23 -4.63
CA ILE A 107 4.41 -4.56 -5.09
C ILE A 107 3.01 -4.53 -5.71
N PRO A 108 1.96 -3.96 -5.08
CA PRO A 108 0.66 -3.84 -5.72
C PRO A 108 0.69 -2.99 -7.00
N LEU A 109 1.53 -1.96 -7.06
CA LEU A 109 1.70 -1.14 -8.25
C LEU A 109 2.31 -1.95 -9.41
N VAL A 110 3.36 -2.73 -9.17
CA VAL A 110 3.95 -3.64 -10.17
C VAL A 110 2.93 -4.67 -10.65
N VAL A 111 2.15 -5.26 -9.76
CA VAL A 111 1.08 -6.20 -10.11
C VAL A 111 0.04 -5.52 -11.02
N LEU A 112 -0.33 -4.26 -10.74
CA LEU A 112 -1.23 -3.49 -11.60
C LEU A 112 -0.62 -3.25 -12.99
N GLU A 113 0.66 -2.89 -13.10
CA GLU A 113 1.33 -2.71 -14.39
C GLU A 113 1.39 -4.02 -15.20
N LEU A 114 1.70 -5.12 -14.53
CA LEU A 114 1.65 -6.45 -15.15
C LEU A 114 0.22 -6.79 -15.63
N PHE A 115 -0.80 -6.39 -14.88
CA PHE A 115 -2.19 -6.55 -15.32
C PHE A 115 -2.49 -5.76 -16.59
N PHE A 116 -2.03 -4.51 -16.70
CA PHE A 116 -2.19 -3.74 -17.94
C PHE A 116 -1.45 -4.38 -19.12
N LEU A 117 -0.24 -4.90 -18.89
CA LEU A 117 0.55 -5.61 -19.88
C LEU A 117 -0.11 -6.93 -20.33
N SER A 118 -0.78 -7.64 -19.42
CA SER A 118 -1.43 -8.92 -19.72
C SER A 118 -2.60 -8.80 -20.66
N LYS A 119 -3.20 -7.59 -20.79
CA LYS A 119 -4.25 -7.33 -21.80
C LYS A 119 -3.76 -7.53 -23.22
N SER A 120 -2.48 -7.23 -23.48
CA SER A 120 -1.85 -7.40 -24.79
C SER A 120 -1.11 -8.74 -24.95
N LYS A 121 -0.82 -9.45 -23.84
CA LYS A 121 -0.04 -10.70 -23.82
C LYS A 121 -0.80 -11.81 -23.09
N PRO A 122 -1.59 -12.65 -23.79
CA PRO A 122 -2.45 -13.66 -23.16
C PRO A 122 -1.69 -14.69 -22.32
N LYS A 123 -0.43 -14.97 -22.64
CA LYS A 123 0.42 -15.88 -21.85
C LYS A 123 0.69 -15.42 -20.41
N LEU A 124 0.59 -14.10 -20.14
CA LEU A 124 0.78 -13.53 -18.80
C LEU A 124 -0.47 -13.62 -17.91
N LYS A 125 -1.64 -13.92 -18.45
CA LYS A 125 -2.90 -13.90 -17.69
C LYS A 125 -2.93 -14.91 -16.56
N MET A 126 -2.48 -16.15 -16.83
CA MET A 126 -2.52 -17.22 -15.83
C MET A 126 -1.57 -16.99 -14.64
N PRO A 127 -0.26 -16.73 -14.84
CA PRO A 127 0.64 -16.47 -13.73
C PRO A 127 0.25 -15.21 -12.95
N LEU A 128 -0.25 -14.18 -13.62
CA LEU A 128 -0.73 -12.98 -12.97
C LEU A 128 -1.98 -13.23 -12.12
N ALA A 129 -2.93 -14.03 -12.60
CA ALA A 129 -4.10 -14.41 -11.82
C ALA A 129 -3.70 -15.14 -10.53
N CYS A 130 -2.70 -16.03 -10.59
CA CYS A 130 -2.15 -16.71 -9.40
C CYS A 130 -1.51 -15.71 -8.41
N ILE A 131 -0.75 -14.74 -8.91
CA ILE A 131 -0.13 -13.69 -8.08
C ILE A 131 -1.20 -12.84 -7.39
N ILE A 132 -2.22 -12.40 -8.13
CA ILE A 132 -3.32 -11.60 -7.58
C ILE A 132 -4.08 -12.42 -6.53
N LEU A 133 -4.40 -13.68 -6.82
CA LEU A 133 -5.06 -14.56 -5.88
C LEU A 133 -4.24 -14.76 -4.60
N PHE A 134 -2.94 -15.04 -4.72
CA PHE A 134 -2.03 -15.15 -3.58
C PHE A 134 -2.03 -13.89 -2.71
N PHE A 135 -1.89 -12.72 -3.34
CA PHE A 135 -1.95 -11.44 -2.63
C PHE A 135 -3.29 -11.21 -1.94
N THR A 136 -4.40 -11.53 -2.61
CA THR A 136 -5.74 -11.38 -2.03
C THR A 136 -5.92 -12.28 -0.80
N LEU A 137 -5.46 -13.53 -0.87
CA LEU A 137 -5.49 -14.45 0.26
C LEU A 137 -4.60 -13.98 1.41
N LEU A 138 -3.40 -13.49 1.11
CA LEU A 138 -2.48 -12.94 2.12
C LEU A 138 -3.10 -11.71 2.82
N MET A 139 -3.74 -10.81 2.07
CA MET A 139 -4.45 -9.65 2.61
C MET A 139 -5.65 -10.08 3.48
N ALA A 140 -6.44 -11.05 3.03
CA ALA A 140 -7.55 -11.59 3.80
C ALA A 140 -7.08 -12.22 5.12
N LEU A 141 -5.98 -12.98 5.08
CA LEU A 141 -5.36 -13.55 6.28
C LEU A 141 -4.91 -12.45 7.26
N GLY A 142 -4.21 -11.41 6.77
CA GLY A 142 -3.75 -10.30 7.60
C GLY A 142 -4.91 -9.53 8.25
N VAL A 143 -6.01 -9.29 7.53
CA VAL A 143 -7.23 -8.69 8.08
C VAL A 143 -7.84 -9.59 9.16
N PHE A 144 -7.94 -10.89 8.90
CA PHE A 144 -8.46 -11.86 9.88
C PHE A 144 -7.62 -11.87 11.17
N LEU A 145 -6.29 -11.91 11.03
CA LEU A 145 -5.36 -11.89 12.16
C LEU A 145 -5.47 -10.57 12.95
N ALA A 146 -5.52 -9.42 12.26
CA ALA A 146 -5.71 -8.11 12.88
C ALA A 146 -7.03 -8.04 13.66
N THR A 147 -8.10 -8.56 13.08
CA THR A 147 -9.42 -8.59 13.74
C THR A 147 -9.37 -9.44 15.00
N LYS A 148 -8.81 -10.64 14.91
CA LYS A 148 -8.74 -11.59 16.04
C LYS A 148 -7.82 -11.13 17.15
N ALA A 149 -6.64 -10.59 16.81
CA ALA A 149 -5.62 -10.22 17.80
C ALA A 149 -5.82 -8.82 18.41
N MET A 150 -6.37 -7.86 17.67
CA MET A 150 -6.45 -6.47 18.12
C MET A 150 -7.87 -6.00 18.39
N TRP A 151 -8.83 -6.32 17.52
CA TRP A 151 -10.19 -5.77 17.61
C TRP A 151 -11.10 -6.54 18.55
N LEU A 152 -11.14 -7.87 18.45
CA LEU A 152 -11.98 -8.72 19.31
C LEU A 152 -11.73 -8.51 20.82
N PRO A 153 -10.45 -8.51 21.30
CA PRO A 153 -10.20 -8.30 22.73
C PRO A 153 -10.57 -6.90 23.22
N ARG A 154 -10.55 -5.89 22.33
CA ARG A 154 -10.96 -4.52 22.69
C ARG A 154 -12.49 -4.40 22.79
N ILE A 155 -13.21 -5.04 21.88
CA ILE A 155 -14.68 -5.07 21.90
C ILE A 155 -15.18 -5.83 23.13
N GLN A 156 -14.58 -6.97 23.45
CA GLN A 156 -14.95 -7.76 24.64
C GLN A 156 -14.70 -7.06 25.97
N LYS A 157 -13.78 -6.07 26.03
CA LYS A 157 -13.55 -5.27 27.23
C LYS A 157 -14.55 -4.13 27.42
N VAL A 158 -15.34 -3.80 26.42
CA VAL A 158 -16.31 -2.69 26.43
C VAL A 158 -17.74 -3.20 26.67
N ILE A 159 -17.97 -4.50 26.41
CA ILE A 159 -19.23 -5.21 26.71
C ILE A 159 -19.10 -5.85 28.10
#